data_ced0a9042e006232b2b9ab635413a735
#
_entry.id   ced0a9042e006232b2b9ab635413a735
#
_cell.length_a   1.000
_cell.length_b   1.000
_cell.length_c   1.000
_cell.angle_alpha   90.00
_cell.angle_beta   90.00
_cell.angle_gamma   90.00
#
_symmetry.space_group_name_H-M   'P 1'
#
loop_
_entity.id
_entity.type
_entity.pdbx_description
1 polymer ?
#
loop_
_entity_poly.entity_id
_entity_poly.type
_entity_poly.pdbx_seq_one_letter_code
_entity_poly.pdbx_strand_id
1 'polypeptide(L)'
;MQKVLVTGGAGFIGSHLCKSLLDGGYGVICLDNLVTGNRKNIEGLTSDPSFEFLELDVIKPSEQLTNLSVDYIFHLASPASPVDYQNLPEETLLVNSLGTLNILNLAKETKAKVLIASTSEIYGDPLEHPQKETYWGNANSFGPRSCYDESKRFGEAATYVFLNKYGVDVRIVRIFNTYGPNMQKDDGRVVSNFINWAIKDEEIKIDGDGSQTRSFCYVTDLVQGILKAMFTEGTKGEIFNLGNPEEYKIKELAEKIIELTSSNSKLTFSNSFRQDDPMQRCPDITKSNTILNWEPKIGLEEGLTKTIEYYKQL
;
A
#
# COMPACT_ATOMS: atom_id res chain seq x y z
N MET A 1 12.15 6.10 24.66
CA MET A 1 11.27 5.39 23.68
C MET A 1 11.57 6.00 22.31
N GLN A 2 11.85 5.17 21.32
CA GLN A 2 12.07 5.64 19.95
C GLN A 2 10.75 6.09 19.33
N LYS A 3 10.81 7.19 18.57
CA LYS A 3 9.63 7.80 17.94
C LYS A 3 9.57 7.50 16.46
N VAL A 4 8.39 7.11 16.00
CA VAL A 4 8.12 6.74 14.61
C VAL A 4 7.03 7.63 14.04
N LEU A 5 7.30 8.28 12.90
CA LEU A 5 6.29 8.97 12.10
C LEU A 5 5.74 8.01 11.04
N VAL A 6 4.41 7.87 10.99
CA VAL A 6 3.70 7.16 9.93
C VAL A 6 2.80 8.15 9.21
N THR A 7 3.15 8.54 7.99
CA THR A 7 2.27 9.36 7.15
C THR A 7 1.31 8.47 6.37
N GLY A 8 0.05 8.90 6.22
CA GLY A 8 -1.02 8.02 5.74
C GLY A 8 -1.44 6.99 6.80
N GLY A 9 -1.20 7.32 8.09
CA GLY A 9 -1.39 6.38 9.20
C GLY A 9 -2.84 6.06 9.53
N ALA A 10 -3.81 6.88 9.13
CA ALA A 10 -5.25 6.60 9.24
C ALA A 10 -5.81 5.84 8.02
N GLY A 11 -4.96 5.56 7.01
CA GLY A 11 -5.31 4.74 5.85
C GLY A 11 -5.35 3.23 6.18
N PHE A 12 -5.65 2.42 5.16
CA PHE A 12 -5.73 0.97 5.26
C PHE A 12 -4.45 0.34 5.83
N ILE A 13 -3.34 0.42 5.11
CA ILE A 13 -2.06 -0.19 5.53
C ILE A 13 -1.47 0.55 6.73
N GLY A 14 -1.56 1.89 6.73
CA GLY A 14 -1.00 2.74 7.78
C GLY A 14 -1.55 2.45 9.17
N SER A 15 -2.85 2.16 9.31
CA SER A 15 -3.48 1.86 10.60
C SER A 15 -2.97 0.55 11.20
N HIS A 16 -2.79 -0.49 10.38
CA HIS A 16 -2.19 -1.75 10.81
C HIS A 16 -0.71 -1.58 11.19
N LEU A 17 0.02 -0.74 10.45
CA LEU A 17 1.41 -0.42 10.76
C LEU A 17 1.52 0.34 12.08
N CYS A 18 0.70 1.37 12.31
CA CYS A 18 0.64 2.10 13.59
C CYS A 18 0.40 1.14 14.76
N LYS A 19 -0.60 0.24 14.64
CA LYS A 19 -0.88 -0.78 15.64
C LYS A 19 0.35 -1.65 15.93
N SER A 20 0.98 -2.19 14.89
CA SER A 20 2.12 -3.08 15.04
C SER A 20 3.35 -2.38 15.66
N LEU A 21 3.54 -1.10 15.38
CA LEU A 21 4.60 -0.30 15.98
C LEU A 21 4.34 -0.02 17.46
N LEU A 22 3.10 0.29 17.85
CA LEU A 22 2.71 0.44 19.26
C LEU A 22 2.91 -0.86 20.03
N ASP A 23 2.47 -1.99 19.48
CA ASP A 23 2.66 -3.32 20.07
C ASP A 23 4.16 -3.66 20.20
N GLY A 24 5.00 -3.10 19.34
CA GLY A 24 6.47 -3.18 19.39
C GLY A 24 7.14 -2.22 20.39
N GLY A 25 6.37 -1.39 21.11
CA GLY A 25 6.88 -0.47 22.14
C GLY A 25 7.46 0.85 21.60
N TYR A 26 7.11 1.24 20.37
CA TYR A 26 7.47 2.55 19.80
C TYR A 26 6.47 3.62 20.18
N GLY A 27 6.93 4.87 20.28
CA GLY A 27 6.05 6.04 20.25
C GLY A 27 5.65 6.33 18.80
N VAL A 28 4.36 6.35 18.51
CA VAL A 28 3.84 6.49 17.14
C VAL A 28 3.18 7.83 16.94
N ILE A 29 3.66 8.59 15.97
CA ILE A 29 3.02 9.79 15.43
C ILE A 29 2.34 9.40 14.12
N CYS A 30 1.02 9.30 14.15
CA CYS A 30 0.17 9.06 12.99
C CYS A 30 -0.17 10.38 12.33
N LEU A 31 0.31 10.64 11.12
CA LEU A 31 0.02 11.85 10.37
C LEU A 31 -0.85 11.49 9.15
N ASP A 32 -2.01 12.16 9.04
CA ASP A 32 -2.95 11.94 7.94
C ASP A 32 -3.81 13.19 7.74
N ASN A 33 -4.17 13.55 6.51
CA ASN A 33 -5.08 14.64 6.20
C ASN A 33 -6.53 14.18 6.01
N LEU A 34 -6.79 12.89 6.17
CA LEU A 34 -8.09 12.22 6.08
C LEU A 34 -8.81 12.35 4.71
N VAL A 35 -8.11 12.69 3.65
CA VAL A 35 -8.70 12.77 2.30
C VAL A 35 -9.15 11.38 1.82
N THR A 36 -8.34 10.35 2.07
CA THR A 36 -8.70 8.93 1.86
C THR A 36 -8.56 8.09 3.14
N GLY A 37 -7.95 8.64 4.18
CA GLY A 37 -7.84 8.02 5.50
C GLY A 37 -9.16 8.11 6.28
N ASN A 38 -9.33 7.25 7.29
CA ASN A 38 -10.51 7.23 8.14
C ASN A 38 -10.11 7.17 9.62
N ARG A 39 -10.59 8.13 10.43
CA ARG A 39 -10.34 8.15 11.88
C ARG A 39 -10.76 6.87 12.59
N LYS A 40 -11.80 6.17 12.11
CA LYS A 40 -12.23 4.88 12.68
C LYS A 40 -11.12 3.82 12.66
N ASN A 41 -10.23 3.87 11.65
CA ASN A 41 -9.14 2.90 11.54
C ASN A 41 -8.11 3.01 12.67
N ILE A 42 -8.03 4.17 13.32
CA ILE A 42 -7.07 4.47 14.40
C ILE A 42 -7.77 4.74 15.75
N GLU A 43 -9.10 4.69 15.82
CA GLU A 43 -9.86 5.01 17.03
C GLU A 43 -9.42 4.16 18.23
N GLY A 44 -9.22 2.86 18.01
CA GLY A 44 -8.74 1.94 19.06
C GLY A 44 -7.30 2.21 19.52
N LEU A 45 -6.53 3.07 18.86
CA LEU A 45 -5.15 3.41 19.21
C LEU A 45 -5.05 4.68 20.05
N THR A 46 -6.08 5.54 20.00
CA THR A 46 -6.05 6.88 20.63
C THR A 46 -5.98 6.88 22.15
N SER A 47 -6.31 5.76 22.78
CA SER A 47 -6.18 5.58 24.24
C SER A 47 -4.77 5.23 24.71
N ASP A 48 -3.88 4.84 23.78
CA ASP A 48 -2.48 4.53 24.12
C ASP A 48 -1.69 5.84 24.29
N PRO A 49 -1.04 6.07 25.46
CA PRO A 49 -0.27 7.29 25.72
C PRO A 49 0.96 7.45 24.81
N SER A 50 1.35 6.39 24.11
CA SER A 50 2.45 6.39 23.14
C SER A 50 1.98 6.70 21.71
N PHE A 51 0.67 6.95 21.50
CA PHE A 51 0.09 7.29 20.21
C PHE A 51 -0.31 8.76 20.14
N GLU A 52 0.10 9.42 19.06
CA GLU A 52 -0.29 10.80 18.76
C GLU A 52 -0.86 10.85 17.35
N PHE A 53 -2.02 11.50 17.16
CA PHE A 53 -2.59 11.76 15.84
C PHE A 53 -2.44 13.22 15.47
N LEU A 54 -1.82 13.48 14.30
CA LEU A 54 -1.68 14.80 13.69
C LEU A 54 -2.48 14.85 12.39
N GLU A 55 -3.53 15.67 12.36
CA GLU A 55 -4.27 15.95 11.13
C GLU A 55 -3.54 17.01 10.32
N LEU A 56 -2.63 16.57 9.47
CA LEU A 56 -1.77 17.43 8.67
C LEU A 56 -1.65 16.90 7.24
N ASP A 57 -1.37 17.81 6.32
CA ASP A 57 -1.07 17.51 4.93
C ASP A 57 0.43 17.61 4.68
N VAL A 58 1.05 16.50 4.25
CA VAL A 58 2.50 16.45 3.98
C VAL A 58 2.94 17.36 2.82
N ILE A 59 1.99 17.79 1.96
CA ILE A 59 2.26 18.72 0.87
C ILE A 59 2.48 20.13 1.41
N LYS A 60 1.79 20.49 2.50
CA LYS A 60 1.77 21.84 3.05
C LYS A 60 2.91 22.02 4.06
N PRO A 61 3.78 23.03 3.87
CA PRO A 61 4.76 23.38 4.89
C PRO A 61 4.05 23.71 6.20
N SER A 62 4.43 23.06 7.29
CA SER A 62 3.94 23.39 8.62
C SER A 62 5.09 23.31 9.64
N GLU A 63 5.09 24.23 10.61
CA GLU A 63 6.06 24.19 11.71
C GLU A 63 5.91 22.90 12.52
N GLN A 64 4.69 22.37 12.63
CA GLN A 64 4.45 21.11 13.31
C GLN A 64 5.17 19.94 12.63
N LEU A 65 5.17 19.88 11.30
CA LEU A 65 5.86 18.84 10.56
C LEU A 65 7.39 19.02 10.62
N THR A 66 7.87 20.25 10.39
CA THR A 66 9.33 20.53 10.32
C THR A 66 10.03 20.43 11.67
N ASN A 67 9.30 20.64 12.79
CA ASN A 67 9.85 20.59 14.15
C ASN A 67 9.72 19.18 14.79
N LEU A 68 9.22 18.18 14.05
CA LEU A 68 9.16 16.81 14.58
C LEU A 68 10.58 16.27 14.83
N SER A 69 10.75 15.63 15.99
CA SER A 69 11.95 14.86 16.31
C SER A 69 11.58 13.39 16.32
N VAL A 70 12.06 12.65 15.32
CA VAL A 70 11.72 11.24 15.10
C VAL A 70 12.93 10.42 14.70
N ASP A 71 12.93 9.14 15.07
CA ASP A 71 14.01 8.20 14.75
C ASP A 71 13.75 7.46 13.43
N TYR A 72 12.46 7.23 13.11
CA TYR A 72 12.02 6.50 11.93
C TYR A 72 10.84 7.18 11.26
N ILE A 73 10.77 7.08 9.94
CA ILE A 73 9.66 7.61 9.14
C ILE A 73 9.19 6.52 8.17
N PHE A 74 7.90 6.20 8.21
CA PHE A 74 7.23 5.39 7.21
C PHE A 74 6.32 6.32 6.39
N HIS A 75 6.68 6.56 5.14
CA HIS A 75 5.93 7.44 4.26
C HIS A 75 4.97 6.62 3.37
N LEU A 76 3.69 6.54 3.80
CA LEU A 76 2.63 5.80 3.11
C LEU A 76 1.53 6.72 2.57
N ALA A 77 1.57 8.02 2.86
CA ALA A 77 0.54 8.97 2.44
C ALA A 77 0.41 9.03 0.91
N SER A 78 -0.69 8.56 0.39
CA SER A 78 -1.06 8.63 -1.03
C SER A 78 -2.49 8.11 -1.24
N PRO A 79 -3.36 8.72 -2.07
CA PRO A 79 -4.45 8.02 -2.69
C PRO A 79 -3.89 6.85 -3.50
N ALA A 80 -4.36 5.62 -3.24
CA ALA A 80 -3.72 4.42 -3.77
C ALA A 80 -4.69 3.47 -4.48
N SER A 81 -5.99 3.74 -4.43
CA SER A 81 -6.97 3.00 -5.22
C SER A 81 -7.18 3.65 -6.58
N PRO A 82 -7.51 2.87 -7.63
CA PRO A 82 -7.84 3.43 -8.95
C PRO A 82 -8.97 4.47 -8.91
N VAL A 83 -9.94 4.30 -8.03
CA VAL A 83 -11.04 5.25 -7.84
C VAL A 83 -10.51 6.55 -7.22
N ASP A 84 -9.72 6.44 -6.15
CA ASP A 84 -9.23 7.61 -5.43
C ASP A 84 -8.27 8.45 -6.28
N TYR A 85 -7.22 7.85 -6.85
CA TYR A 85 -6.23 8.64 -7.59
C TYR A 85 -6.77 9.20 -8.92
N GLN A 86 -7.81 8.60 -9.52
CA GLN A 86 -8.47 9.17 -10.69
C GLN A 86 -9.42 10.31 -10.33
N ASN A 87 -10.03 10.29 -9.13
CA ASN A 87 -10.85 11.37 -8.63
C ASN A 87 -10.04 12.51 -8.01
N LEU A 88 -8.82 12.23 -7.55
CA LEU A 88 -7.90 13.14 -6.88
C LEU A 88 -6.53 13.17 -7.60
N PRO A 89 -6.48 13.42 -8.92
CA PRO A 89 -5.24 13.25 -9.68
C PRO A 89 -4.16 14.27 -9.32
N GLU A 90 -4.54 15.53 -9.05
CA GLU A 90 -3.61 16.58 -8.66
C GLU A 90 -3.04 16.31 -7.24
N GLU A 91 -3.90 15.99 -6.29
CA GLU A 91 -3.52 15.65 -4.93
C GLU A 91 -2.58 14.42 -4.91
N THR A 92 -2.88 13.43 -5.75
CA THR A 92 -2.05 12.23 -5.90
C THR A 92 -0.67 12.57 -6.44
N LEU A 93 -0.62 13.40 -7.48
CA LEU A 93 0.64 13.85 -8.06
C LEU A 93 1.49 14.61 -7.02
N LEU A 94 0.86 15.55 -6.29
CA LEU A 94 1.52 16.42 -5.33
C LEU A 94 1.99 15.65 -4.08
N VAL A 95 1.20 14.74 -3.53
CA VAL A 95 1.60 14.00 -2.32
C VAL A 95 2.78 13.08 -2.60
N ASN A 96 2.79 12.41 -3.76
CA ASN A 96 3.87 11.51 -4.14
C ASN A 96 5.14 12.25 -4.61
N SER A 97 5.03 13.50 -5.03
CA SER A 97 6.17 14.35 -5.42
C SER A 97 6.60 15.31 -4.30
N LEU A 98 5.89 16.40 -4.11
CA LEU A 98 6.22 17.41 -3.11
C LEU A 98 6.15 16.87 -1.69
N GLY A 99 5.11 16.08 -1.37
CA GLY A 99 4.99 15.42 -0.07
C GLY A 99 6.19 14.52 0.23
N THR A 100 6.60 13.70 -0.74
CA THR A 100 7.81 12.86 -0.62
C THR A 100 9.08 13.69 -0.40
N LEU A 101 9.25 14.81 -1.13
CA LEU A 101 10.39 15.70 -0.93
C LEU A 101 10.41 16.33 0.49
N ASN A 102 9.25 16.73 1.01
CA ASN A 102 9.12 17.27 2.36
C ASN A 102 9.53 16.23 3.42
N ILE A 103 9.08 14.99 3.26
CA ILE A 103 9.44 13.87 4.17
C ILE A 103 10.93 13.50 4.07
N LEU A 104 11.50 13.49 2.87
CA LEU A 104 12.94 13.25 2.69
C LEU A 104 13.78 14.38 3.30
N ASN A 105 13.33 15.64 3.23
CA ASN A 105 13.96 16.76 3.92
C ASN A 105 13.87 16.62 5.44
N LEU A 106 12.70 16.25 5.99
CA LEU A 106 12.57 15.95 7.41
C LEU A 106 13.54 14.85 7.85
N ALA A 107 13.61 13.74 7.08
CA ALA A 107 14.57 12.66 7.37
C ALA A 107 16.02 13.13 7.34
N LYS A 108 16.38 14.02 6.42
CA LYS A 108 17.73 14.62 6.34
C LYS A 108 18.03 15.45 7.58
N GLU A 109 17.13 16.32 8.01
CA GLU A 109 17.32 17.22 9.16
C GLU A 109 17.34 16.45 10.50
N THR A 110 16.44 15.48 10.67
CA THR A 110 16.34 14.66 11.90
C THR A 110 17.35 13.52 11.95
N LYS A 111 17.99 13.18 10.82
CA LYS A 111 18.79 11.96 10.62
C LYS A 111 17.99 10.66 10.83
N ALA A 112 16.69 10.72 10.69
CA ALA A 112 15.81 9.58 10.79
C ALA A 112 16.03 8.59 9.64
N LYS A 113 15.86 7.30 9.91
CA LYS A 113 15.73 6.30 8.84
C LYS A 113 14.36 6.45 8.21
N VAL A 114 14.29 6.42 6.88
CA VAL A 114 13.01 6.57 6.17
C VAL A 114 12.74 5.40 5.23
N LEU A 115 11.50 4.95 5.23
CA LEU A 115 10.97 3.98 4.27
C LEU A 115 9.89 4.65 3.43
N ILE A 116 10.04 4.56 2.12
CA ILE A 116 9.09 5.09 1.14
C ILE A 116 8.25 3.95 0.58
N ALA A 117 6.94 4.07 0.70
CA ALA A 117 5.99 3.16 0.08
C ALA A 117 5.82 3.50 -1.40
N SER A 118 6.46 2.71 -2.25
CA SER A 118 6.23 2.64 -3.68
C SER A 118 5.17 1.57 -3.98
N THR A 119 5.02 1.20 -5.23
CA THR A 119 3.96 0.32 -5.70
C THR A 119 4.43 -0.58 -6.84
N SER A 120 3.75 -1.69 -7.06
CA SER A 120 3.91 -2.51 -8.26
C SER A 120 3.45 -1.80 -9.54
N GLU A 121 2.70 -0.71 -9.43
CA GLU A 121 2.24 0.08 -10.58
C GLU A 121 3.39 0.72 -11.36
N ILE A 122 4.56 0.95 -10.72
CA ILE A 122 5.77 1.45 -11.39
C ILE A 122 6.26 0.51 -12.51
N TYR A 123 5.85 -0.75 -12.49
CA TYR A 123 6.16 -1.73 -13.52
C TYR A 123 5.26 -1.61 -14.75
N GLY A 124 4.12 -0.89 -14.65
CA GLY A 124 3.16 -0.70 -15.73
C GLY A 124 2.51 -2.02 -16.19
N ASP A 125 2.38 -2.18 -17.51
CA ASP A 125 2.04 -3.47 -18.14
C ASP A 125 3.34 -4.25 -18.40
N PRO A 126 3.74 -5.17 -17.50
CA PRO A 126 5.09 -5.67 -17.44
C PRO A 126 5.38 -6.67 -18.56
N LEU A 127 6.58 -6.51 -19.15
CA LEU A 127 7.13 -7.45 -20.15
C LEU A 127 7.94 -8.60 -19.49
N GLU A 128 8.20 -8.52 -18.18
CA GLU A 128 8.84 -9.56 -17.38
C GLU A 128 7.86 -10.12 -16.34
N HIS A 129 7.89 -11.44 -16.14
CA HIS A 129 7.02 -12.12 -15.20
C HIS A 129 7.74 -13.33 -14.54
N PRO A 130 7.74 -13.42 -13.19
CA PRO A 130 7.34 -12.41 -12.21
C PRO A 130 8.26 -11.17 -12.23
N GLN A 131 7.76 -10.02 -11.72
CA GLN A 131 8.50 -8.76 -11.74
C GLN A 131 9.57 -8.75 -10.63
N LYS A 132 10.83 -8.49 -11.05
CA LYS A 132 11.98 -8.30 -10.15
C LYS A 132 12.23 -6.82 -9.89
N GLU A 133 12.90 -6.49 -8.78
CA GLU A 133 13.26 -5.10 -8.47
C GLU A 133 14.19 -4.45 -9.49
N THR A 134 14.94 -5.24 -10.25
CA THR A 134 15.82 -4.79 -11.34
C THR A 134 15.09 -4.46 -12.64
N TYR A 135 13.83 -4.85 -12.78
CA TYR A 135 13.02 -4.51 -13.95
C TYR A 135 12.56 -3.06 -13.90
N TRP A 136 12.83 -2.29 -14.95
CA TRP A 136 12.56 -0.84 -14.99
C TRP A 136 11.11 -0.49 -15.29
N GLY A 137 10.33 -1.46 -15.75
CA GLY A 137 8.91 -1.29 -16.03
C GLY A 137 8.60 -0.87 -17.47
N ASN A 138 7.30 -0.91 -17.78
CA ASN A 138 6.69 -0.50 -19.04
C ASN A 138 5.41 0.31 -18.71
N ALA A 139 5.60 1.48 -18.06
CA ALA A 139 4.52 2.34 -17.62
C ALA A 139 4.16 3.37 -18.70
N ASN A 140 2.86 3.66 -18.85
CA ASN A 140 2.36 4.73 -19.70
C ASN A 140 2.46 6.08 -18.98
N SER A 141 3.41 6.93 -19.39
CA SER A 141 3.64 8.25 -18.77
C SER A 141 2.56 9.29 -19.09
N PHE A 142 1.70 9.03 -20.07
CA PHE A 142 0.64 9.95 -20.51
C PHE A 142 -0.68 9.19 -20.67
N GLY A 143 -1.29 8.83 -19.54
CA GLY A 143 -2.53 8.06 -19.49
C GLY A 143 -3.30 8.29 -18.20
N PRO A 144 -4.47 7.67 -18.02
CA PRO A 144 -5.36 7.91 -16.88
C PRO A 144 -4.77 7.48 -15.53
N ARG A 145 -3.71 6.64 -15.54
CA ARG A 145 -3.01 6.17 -14.34
C ARG A 145 -1.72 6.93 -14.06
N SER A 146 -1.24 7.77 -15.01
CA SER A 146 0.07 8.43 -14.92
C SER A 146 0.25 9.33 -13.71
N CYS A 147 -0.83 9.96 -13.20
CA CYS A 147 -0.77 10.75 -11.98
C CYS A 147 -0.27 9.94 -10.77
N TYR A 148 -0.61 8.66 -10.70
CA TYR A 148 -0.15 7.74 -9.65
C TYR A 148 1.17 7.06 -10.04
N ASP A 149 1.23 6.41 -11.19
CA ASP A 149 2.36 5.58 -11.60
C ASP A 149 3.65 6.40 -11.69
N GLU A 150 3.62 7.53 -12.41
CA GLU A 150 4.80 8.38 -12.59
C GLU A 150 5.16 9.19 -11.35
N SER A 151 4.18 9.59 -10.52
CA SER A 151 4.49 10.27 -9.27
C SER A 151 5.15 9.32 -8.25
N LYS A 152 4.80 8.05 -8.23
CA LYS A 152 5.50 7.03 -7.44
C LYS A 152 6.92 6.78 -7.97
N ARG A 153 7.12 6.73 -9.30
CA ARG A 153 8.45 6.66 -9.93
C ARG A 153 9.30 7.89 -9.59
N PHE A 154 8.70 9.08 -9.60
CA PHE A 154 9.36 10.30 -9.11
C PHE A 154 9.81 10.16 -7.65
N GLY A 155 8.97 9.62 -6.78
CA GLY A 155 9.30 9.36 -5.37
C GLY A 155 10.54 8.46 -5.22
N GLU A 156 10.64 7.39 -6.01
CA GLU A 156 11.84 6.53 -6.05
C GLU A 156 13.08 7.30 -6.53
N ALA A 157 12.96 8.11 -7.59
CA ALA A 157 14.06 8.92 -8.11
C ALA A 157 14.53 9.96 -7.10
N ALA A 158 13.59 10.65 -6.43
CA ALA A 158 13.92 11.60 -5.36
C ALA A 158 14.64 10.90 -4.19
N THR A 159 14.18 9.71 -3.80
CA THR A 159 14.80 8.90 -2.75
C THR A 159 16.25 8.55 -3.11
N TYR A 160 16.52 8.16 -4.37
CA TYR A 160 17.87 7.90 -4.86
C TYR A 160 18.78 9.15 -4.75
N VAL A 161 18.25 10.33 -5.12
CA VAL A 161 19.01 11.60 -4.99
C VAL A 161 19.35 11.89 -3.52
N PHE A 162 18.41 11.73 -2.60
CA PHE A 162 18.65 11.98 -1.17
C PHE A 162 19.64 10.99 -0.56
N LEU A 163 19.59 9.72 -0.96
CA LEU A 163 20.59 8.73 -0.58
C LEU A 163 22.00 9.15 -1.00
N ASN A 164 22.17 9.46 -2.29
CA ASN A 164 23.51 9.63 -2.87
C ASN A 164 24.11 11.02 -2.61
N LYS A 165 23.27 12.08 -2.58
CA LYS A 165 23.75 13.44 -2.40
C LYS A 165 23.87 13.84 -0.92
N TYR A 166 22.95 13.37 -0.08
CA TYR A 166 22.86 13.78 1.31
C TYR A 166 23.14 12.66 2.32
N GLY A 167 23.28 11.42 1.85
CA GLY A 167 23.56 10.25 2.70
C GLY A 167 22.40 9.81 3.57
N VAL A 168 21.15 10.26 3.27
CA VAL A 168 19.95 9.89 4.03
C VAL A 168 19.79 8.37 4.06
N ASP A 169 19.45 7.83 5.23
CA ASP A 169 19.23 6.39 5.40
C ASP A 169 17.82 6.01 4.91
N VAL A 170 17.75 5.64 3.63
CA VAL A 170 16.48 5.36 2.93
C VAL A 170 16.33 3.89 2.59
N ARG A 171 15.07 3.44 2.44
CA ARG A 171 14.68 2.20 1.76
C ARG A 171 13.33 2.38 1.06
N ILE A 172 13.07 1.53 0.07
CA ILE A 172 11.85 1.55 -0.72
C ILE A 172 11.18 0.18 -0.64
N VAL A 173 9.87 0.16 -0.48
CA VAL A 173 9.06 -1.06 -0.67
C VAL A 173 8.09 -0.85 -1.82
N ARG A 174 8.11 -1.73 -2.81
CA ARG A 174 7.15 -1.81 -3.90
C ARG A 174 6.03 -2.76 -3.49
N ILE A 175 4.91 -2.16 -3.09
CA ILE A 175 3.76 -2.90 -2.56
C ILE A 175 2.94 -3.46 -3.72
N PHE A 176 2.69 -4.77 -3.70
CA PHE A 176 1.76 -5.45 -4.59
C PHE A 176 0.36 -5.49 -3.98
N ASN A 177 -0.64 -6.01 -4.75
CA ASN A 177 -2.02 -5.98 -4.32
C ASN A 177 -2.18 -6.54 -2.90
N THR A 178 -2.73 -5.72 -2.03
CA THR A 178 -2.92 -6.03 -0.61
C THR A 178 -4.39 -5.89 -0.26
N TYR A 179 -4.89 -6.76 0.61
CA TYR A 179 -6.27 -6.77 1.09
C TYR A 179 -6.35 -7.09 2.57
N GLY A 180 -7.48 -6.75 3.20
CA GLY A 180 -7.72 -7.03 4.62
C GLY A 180 -8.68 -6.04 5.27
N PRO A 181 -8.88 -6.14 6.60
CA PRO A 181 -9.62 -5.17 7.40
C PRO A 181 -9.10 -3.74 7.24
N ASN A 182 -9.94 -2.75 7.52
CA ASN A 182 -9.69 -1.32 7.36
C ASN A 182 -9.56 -0.82 5.90
N MET A 183 -9.66 -1.71 4.90
CA MET A 183 -9.76 -1.32 3.50
C MET A 183 -11.16 -0.72 3.26
N GLN A 184 -11.24 0.39 2.52
CA GLN A 184 -12.52 1.04 2.23
C GLN A 184 -13.45 0.13 1.44
N LYS A 185 -14.77 0.17 1.74
CA LYS A 185 -15.78 -0.61 1.01
C LYS A 185 -15.81 -0.26 -0.47
N ASP A 186 -15.77 1.04 -0.76
CA ASP A 186 -15.88 1.59 -2.12
C ASP A 186 -14.50 1.88 -2.73
N ASP A 187 -13.49 1.15 -2.31
CA ASP A 187 -12.10 1.26 -2.75
C ASP A 187 -11.93 1.00 -4.27
N GLY A 188 -12.86 0.26 -4.88
CA GLY A 188 -12.86 -0.03 -6.31
C GLY A 188 -11.91 -1.16 -6.74
N ARG A 189 -11.12 -1.72 -5.81
CA ARG A 189 -10.29 -2.89 -6.06
C ARG A 189 -11.12 -4.17 -6.02
N VAL A 190 -10.63 -5.20 -6.69
CA VAL A 190 -11.39 -6.43 -6.96
C VAL A 190 -11.87 -7.14 -5.68
N VAL A 191 -11.01 -7.26 -4.65
CA VAL A 191 -11.36 -7.98 -3.41
C VAL A 191 -12.48 -7.25 -2.66
N SER A 192 -12.36 -5.93 -2.44
CA SER A 192 -13.37 -5.14 -1.75
C SER A 192 -14.71 -5.15 -2.49
N ASN A 193 -14.69 -4.95 -3.82
CA ASN A 193 -15.90 -4.97 -4.63
C ASN A 193 -16.61 -6.33 -4.57
N PHE A 194 -15.88 -7.42 -4.79
CA PHE A 194 -16.46 -8.76 -4.82
C PHE A 194 -17.05 -9.16 -3.47
N ILE A 195 -16.37 -8.84 -2.36
CA ILE A 195 -16.90 -9.11 -1.02
C ILE A 195 -18.17 -8.29 -0.78
N ASN A 196 -18.20 -7.01 -1.13
CA ASN A 196 -19.37 -6.17 -0.91
C ASN A 196 -20.58 -6.63 -1.75
N TRP A 197 -20.37 -7.00 -3.01
CA TRP A 197 -21.45 -7.52 -3.85
C TRP A 197 -21.95 -8.88 -3.35
N ALA A 198 -21.02 -9.77 -2.96
CA ALA A 198 -21.38 -11.08 -2.44
C ALA A 198 -22.19 -11.01 -1.13
N ILE A 199 -21.79 -10.15 -0.16
CA ILE A 199 -22.51 -9.96 1.12
C ILE A 199 -23.97 -9.48 0.88
N LYS A 200 -24.22 -8.75 -0.23
CA LYS A 200 -25.53 -8.21 -0.58
C LYS A 200 -26.33 -9.08 -1.54
N ASP A 201 -25.80 -10.23 -1.94
CA ASP A 201 -26.34 -11.08 -3.01
C ASP A 201 -26.50 -10.34 -4.36
N GLU A 202 -25.67 -9.32 -4.60
CA GLU A 202 -25.62 -8.57 -5.87
C GLU A 202 -24.80 -9.32 -6.92
N GLU A 203 -24.98 -8.99 -8.20
CA GLU A 203 -24.15 -9.54 -9.28
C GLU A 203 -22.70 -9.14 -9.15
N ILE A 204 -21.78 -10.12 -9.25
CA ILE A 204 -20.33 -9.86 -9.28
C ILE A 204 -19.91 -9.63 -10.73
N LYS A 205 -19.50 -8.39 -11.00
CA LYS A 205 -19.09 -7.94 -12.34
C LYS A 205 -17.60 -8.14 -12.55
N ILE A 206 -17.25 -8.89 -13.58
CA ILE A 206 -15.87 -9.19 -13.97
C ILE A 206 -15.59 -8.50 -15.30
N ASP A 207 -14.52 -7.70 -15.35
CA ASP A 207 -14.04 -7.09 -16.59
C ASP A 207 -13.32 -8.16 -17.42
N GLY A 208 -13.66 -8.25 -18.73
CA GLY A 208 -13.17 -9.32 -19.61
C GLY A 208 -13.79 -10.68 -19.29
N ASP A 209 -13.05 -11.74 -19.56
CA ASP A 209 -13.47 -13.14 -19.34
C ASP A 209 -13.07 -13.71 -17.97
N GLY A 210 -12.38 -12.91 -17.14
CA GLY A 210 -11.89 -13.30 -15.83
C GLY A 210 -10.63 -14.19 -15.85
N SER A 211 -9.97 -14.33 -16.99
CA SER A 211 -8.72 -15.09 -17.12
C SER A 211 -7.48 -14.34 -16.64
N GLN A 212 -7.56 -13.02 -16.51
CA GLN A 212 -6.46 -12.21 -15.97
C GLN A 212 -6.09 -12.67 -14.56
N THR A 213 -4.77 -12.67 -14.27
CA THR A 213 -4.25 -13.14 -13.00
C THR A 213 -3.78 -11.99 -12.11
N ARG A 214 -3.94 -12.15 -10.82
CA ARG A 214 -3.42 -11.26 -9.78
C ARG A 214 -2.94 -12.08 -8.59
N SER A 215 -1.94 -11.56 -7.91
CA SER A 215 -1.53 -12.06 -6.60
C SER A 215 -2.07 -11.16 -5.49
N PHE A 216 -2.37 -11.75 -4.33
CA PHE A 216 -2.99 -11.01 -3.22
C PHE A 216 -2.26 -11.29 -1.92
N CYS A 217 -1.75 -10.24 -1.29
CA CYS A 217 -1.07 -10.32 0.00
C CYS A 217 -2.01 -9.86 1.11
N TYR A 218 -2.11 -10.63 2.19
CA TYR A 218 -2.88 -10.20 3.35
C TYR A 218 -2.14 -9.10 4.11
N VAL A 219 -2.88 -8.12 4.62
CA VAL A 219 -2.30 -6.87 5.17
C VAL A 219 -1.31 -7.09 6.31
N THR A 220 -1.52 -8.08 7.18
CA THR A 220 -0.59 -8.34 8.28
C THR A 220 0.76 -8.86 7.81
N ASP A 221 0.77 -9.69 6.75
CA ASP A 221 2.02 -10.15 6.14
C ASP A 221 2.77 -8.99 5.48
N LEU A 222 2.05 -8.12 4.76
CA LEU A 222 2.66 -6.92 4.19
C LEU A 222 3.28 -6.02 5.26
N VAL A 223 2.56 -5.75 6.37
CA VAL A 223 3.06 -4.93 7.48
C VAL A 223 4.32 -5.54 8.09
N GLN A 224 4.38 -6.87 8.26
CA GLN A 224 5.61 -7.54 8.70
C GLN A 224 6.76 -7.34 7.72
N GLY A 225 6.51 -7.39 6.42
CA GLY A 225 7.51 -7.09 5.39
C GLY A 225 8.02 -5.64 5.48
N ILE A 226 7.12 -4.67 5.65
CA ILE A 226 7.46 -3.25 5.84
C ILE A 226 8.34 -3.05 7.08
N LEU A 227 7.97 -3.66 8.21
CA LEU A 227 8.75 -3.58 9.45
C LEU A 227 10.14 -4.22 9.27
N LYS A 228 10.22 -5.39 8.64
CA LYS A 228 11.50 -6.03 8.35
C LYS A 228 12.37 -5.20 7.39
N ALA A 229 11.79 -4.58 6.36
CA ALA A 229 12.53 -3.69 5.48
C ALA A 229 13.14 -2.50 6.22
N MET A 230 12.45 -1.95 7.23
CA MET A 230 12.94 -0.84 8.04
C MET A 230 14.03 -1.27 9.03
N PHE A 231 13.82 -2.38 9.75
CA PHE A 231 14.59 -2.71 10.94
C PHE A 231 15.69 -3.76 10.71
N THR A 232 15.70 -4.46 9.57
CA THR A 232 16.82 -5.36 9.22
C THR A 232 18.07 -4.53 8.92
N GLU A 233 19.20 -4.94 9.49
CA GLU A 233 20.48 -4.31 9.22
C GLU A 233 20.92 -4.49 7.76
N GLY A 234 21.66 -3.52 7.23
CA GLY A 234 22.16 -3.57 5.86
C GLY A 234 21.15 -3.23 4.77
N THR A 235 19.94 -2.77 5.11
CA THR A 235 18.88 -2.42 4.14
C THR A 235 18.94 -0.99 3.62
N LYS A 236 19.93 -0.19 4.01
CA LYS A 236 20.11 1.18 3.52
C LYS A 236 20.29 1.20 2.01
N GLY A 237 19.45 1.96 1.31
CA GLY A 237 19.49 2.10 -0.14
C GLY A 237 18.82 0.97 -0.92
N GLU A 238 18.24 -0.01 -0.22
CA GLU A 238 17.62 -1.17 -0.83
C GLU A 238 16.17 -0.92 -1.24
N ILE A 239 15.75 -1.62 -2.31
CA ILE A 239 14.38 -1.68 -2.79
C ILE A 239 13.90 -3.12 -2.65
N PHE A 240 12.69 -3.32 -2.14
CA PHE A 240 12.09 -4.64 -1.93
C PHE A 240 10.70 -4.72 -2.54
N ASN A 241 10.43 -5.78 -3.29
CA ASN A 241 9.06 -6.18 -3.62
C ASN A 241 8.40 -6.84 -2.40
N LEU A 242 7.23 -6.36 -2.01
CA LEU A 242 6.42 -6.97 -0.97
C LEU A 242 5.05 -7.35 -1.52
N GLY A 243 4.77 -8.64 -1.54
CA GLY A 243 3.53 -9.21 -2.06
C GLY A 243 3.51 -10.73 -1.95
N ASN A 244 2.42 -11.35 -2.33
CA ASN A 244 2.32 -12.80 -2.41
C ASN A 244 2.65 -13.25 -3.85
N PRO A 245 3.57 -14.20 -4.07
CA PRO A 245 3.87 -14.71 -5.41
C PRO A 245 2.82 -15.69 -5.96
N GLU A 246 1.84 -16.11 -5.16
CA GLU A 246 0.78 -17.00 -5.61
C GLU A 246 -0.27 -16.24 -6.41
N GLU A 247 -0.51 -16.66 -7.65
CA GLU A 247 -1.43 -16.01 -8.58
C GLU A 247 -2.78 -16.74 -8.62
N TYR A 248 -3.83 -15.95 -8.72
CA TYR A 248 -5.20 -16.44 -8.88
C TYR A 248 -5.86 -15.74 -10.06
N LYS A 249 -6.67 -16.49 -10.82
CA LYS A 249 -7.56 -15.87 -11.81
C LYS A 249 -8.66 -15.08 -11.11
N ILE A 250 -9.03 -13.96 -11.70
CA ILE A 250 -10.09 -13.11 -11.14
C ILE A 250 -11.41 -13.86 -11.02
N LYS A 251 -11.72 -14.76 -11.96
CA LYS A 251 -12.89 -15.63 -11.87
C LYS A 251 -12.83 -16.57 -10.66
N GLU A 252 -11.68 -17.22 -10.41
CA GLU A 252 -11.48 -18.13 -9.28
C GLU A 252 -11.61 -17.39 -7.93
N LEU A 253 -11.09 -16.14 -7.85
CA LEU A 253 -11.29 -15.29 -6.69
C LEU A 253 -12.77 -14.99 -6.42
N ALA A 254 -13.54 -14.66 -7.47
CA ALA A 254 -14.97 -14.39 -7.35
C ALA A 254 -15.75 -15.62 -6.87
N GLU A 255 -15.47 -16.78 -7.44
CA GLU A 255 -16.08 -18.05 -7.05
C GLU A 255 -15.77 -18.40 -5.58
N LYS A 256 -14.51 -18.19 -5.13
CA LYS A 256 -14.10 -18.40 -3.74
C LYS A 256 -14.82 -17.45 -2.77
N ILE A 257 -15.00 -16.19 -3.14
CA ILE A 257 -15.72 -15.21 -2.31
C ILE A 257 -17.21 -15.57 -2.19
N ILE A 258 -17.85 -16.01 -3.29
CA ILE A 258 -19.25 -16.51 -3.27
C ILE A 258 -19.37 -17.69 -2.30
N GLU A 259 -18.46 -18.65 -2.40
CA GLU A 259 -18.41 -19.82 -1.50
C GLU A 259 -18.30 -19.41 -0.03
N LEU A 260 -17.30 -18.56 0.31
CA LEU A 260 -17.02 -18.13 1.68
C LEU A 260 -18.12 -17.23 2.30
N THR A 261 -18.84 -16.50 1.47
CA THR A 261 -19.99 -15.69 1.92
C THR A 261 -21.30 -16.46 1.96
N SER A 262 -21.35 -17.66 1.37
CA SER A 262 -22.56 -18.42 1.10
C SER A 262 -23.59 -17.60 0.29
N SER A 263 -23.11 -16.77 -0.64
CA SER A 263 -23.93 -15.85 -1.43
C SER A 263 -24.61 -16.54 -2.61
N ASN A 264 -25.77 -16.01 -3.00
CA ASN A 264 -26.46 -16.38 -4.25
C ASN A 264 -26.04 -15.53 -5.45
N SER A 265 -25.00 -14.72 -5.32
CA SER A 265 -24.49 -13.84 -6.38
C SER A 265 -24.13 -14.61 -7.64
N LYS A 266 -24.46 -14.02 -8.79
CA LYS A 266 -24.09 -14.56 -10.09
C LYS A 266 -22.91 -13.78 -10.66
N LEU A 267 -22.05 -14.48 -11.42
CA LEU A 267 -20.97 -13.83 -12.15
C LEU A 267 -21.51 -13.28 -13.46
N THR A 268 -21.17 -12.02 -13.74
CA THR A 268 -21.43 -11.36 -15.03
C THR A 268 -20.11 -10.88 -15.62
N PHE A 269 -19.97 -10.98 -16.93
CA PHE A 269 -18.75 -10.68 -17.65
C PHE A 269 -18.98 -9.51 -18.60
N SER A 270 -18.08 -8.51 -18.58
CA SER A 270 -18.12 -7.41 -19.53
C SER A 270 -17.10 -7.62 -20.66
N ASN A 271 -17.41 -7.06 -21.85
CA ASN A 271 -16.45 -7.11 -22.97
C ASN A 271 -15.40 -5.97 -22.91
N SER A 272 -15.36 -5.22 -21.81
CA SER A 272 -14.44 -4.09 -21.64
C SER A 272 -13.34 -4.42 -20.63
N PHE A 273 -12.11 -4.10 -21.00
CA PHE A 273 -10.98 -4.03 -20.06
C PHE A 273 -10.79 -2.57 -19.66
N ARG A 274 -10.36 -2.33 -18.42
CA ARG A 274 -9.95 -0.99 -18.00
C ARG A 274 -8.71 -0.57 -18.77
N GLN A 275 -8.70 0.66 -19.25
CA GLN A 275 -7.53 1.20 -19.94
C GLN A 275 -6.29 1.15 -19.03
N ASP A 276 -5.16 0.73 -19.60
CA ASP A 276 -3.86 0.62 -18.92
C ASP A 276 -3.86 -0.36 -17.72
N ASP A 277 -4.85 -1.28 -17.60
CA ASP A 277 -4.82 -2.31 -16.55
C ASP A 277 -4.02 -3.53 -17.04
N PRO A 278 -2.91 -3.90 -16.36
CA PRO A 278 -2.03 -4.97 -16.82
C PRO A 278 -2.74 -6.32 -16.79
N MET A 279 -2.38 -7.21 -17.73
CA MET A 279 -2.94 -8.57 -17.77
C MET A 279 -2.42 -9.45 -16.64
N GLN A 280 -1.15 -9.28 -16.24
CA GLN A 280 -0.48 -10.09 -15.21
C GLN A 280 0.30 -9.20 -14.25
N ARG A 281 0.27 -9.53 -12.96
CA ARG A 281 1.06 -8.84 -11.93
C ARG A 281 1.40 -9.79 -10.79
N CYS A 282 2.69 -10.15 -10.70
CA CYS A 282 3.18 -11.10 -9.71
C CYS A 282 4.58 -10.67 -9.22
N PRO A 283 4.82 -10.52 -7.91
CA PRO A 283 6.14 -10.17 -7.39
C PRO A 283 7.11 -11.35 -7.47
N ASP A 284 8.33 -11.08 -7.91
CA ASP A 284 9.47 -11.87 -7.46
C ASP A 284 9.86 -11.37 -6.06
N ILE A 285 9.75 -12.23 -5.05
CA ILE A 285 10.08 -11.91 -3.65
C ILE A 285 11.42 -12.52 -3.20
N THR A 286 12.22 -13.04 -4.12
CA THR A 286 13.50 -13.70 -3.80
C THR A 286 14.39 -12.80 -2.95
N LYS A 287 14.47 -11.51 -3.26
CA LYS A 287 15.26 -10.54 -2.51
C LYS A 287 14.71 -10.32 -1.10
N SER A 288 13.40 -10.13 -0.97
CA SER A 288 12.74 -9.98 0.33
C SER A 288 12.89 -11.23 1.20
N ASN A 289 12.78 -12.41 0.63
CA ASN A 289 13.02 -13.66 1.34
C ASN A 289 14.49 -13.77 1.80
N THR A 290 15.46 -13.53 0.90
CA THR A 290 16.88 -13.72 1.19
C THR A 290 17.43 -12.70 2.20
N ILE A 291 17.10 -11.40 2.04
CA ILE A 291 17.68 -10.33 2.86
C ILE A 291 16.85 -10.08 4.13
N LEU A 292 15.52 -10.07 4.00
CA LEU A 292 14.63 -9.78 5.12
C LEU A 292 14.18 -11.03 5.88
N ASN A 293 14.47 -12.23 5.36
CA ASN A 293 13.88 -13.48 5.84
C ASN A 293 12.35 -13.33 5.96
N TRP A 294 11.73 -12.80 4.88
CA TRP A 294 10.31 -12.52 4.82
C TRP A 294 9.64 -13.21 3.64
N GLU A 295 8.50 -13.80 3.92
CA GLU A 295 7.55 -14.35 2.96
C GLU A 295 6.14 -14.20 3.53
N PRO A 296 5.09 -14.10 2.68
CA PRO A 296 3.70 -14.10 3.14
C PRO A 296 3.35 -15.48 3.72
N LYS A 297 2.56 -15.49 4.80
CA LYS A 297 2.17 -16.71 5.53
C LYS A 297 0.67 -16.96 5.49
N ILE A 298 -0.13 -15.93 5.33
CA ILE A 298 -1.60 -16.03 5.32
C ILE A 298 -2.05 -16.39 3.90
N GLY A 299 -2.63 -17.58 3.77
CA GLY A 299 -3.23 -18.03 2.51
C GLY A 299 -4.48 -17.22 2.13
N LEU A 300 -4.85 -17.28 0.83
CA LEU A 300 -5.97 -16.48 0.30
C LEU A 300 -7.27 -16.74 1.06
N GLU A 301 -7.64 -18.00 1.30
CA GLU A 301 -8.89 -18.37 1.97
C GLU A 301 -8.97 -17.85 3.41
N GLU A 302 -7.90 -18.00 4.18
CA GLU A 302 -7.83 -17.48 5.54
C GLU A 302 -7.96 -15.96 5.57
N GLY A 303 -7.23 -15.26 4.69
CA GLY A 303 -7.26 -13.81 4.61
C GLY A 303 -8.63 -13.29 4.13
N LEU A 304 -9.26 -13.95 3.15
CA LEU A 304 -10.61 -13.61 2.70
C LEU A 304 -11.64 -13.80 3.81
N THR A 305 -11.58 -14.90 4.56
CA THR A 305 -12.50 -15.15 5.67
C THR A 305 -12.43 -14.02 6.69
N LYS A 306 -11.24 -13.63 7.14
CA LYS A 306 -11.05 -12.52 8.08
C LYS A 306 -11.54 -11.19 7.52
N THR A 307 -11.34 -10.96 6.22
CA THR A 307 -11.79 -9.73 5.55
C THR A 307 -13.30 -9.69 5.43
N ILE A 308 -13.94 -10.79 5.06
CA ILE A 308 -15.40 -10.93 4.97
C ILE A 308 -16.05 -10.70 6.35
N GLU A 309 -15.50 -11.29 7.41
CA GLU A 309 -15.98 -11.07 8.79
C GLU A 309 -15.95 -9.59 9.17
N TYR A 310 -14.86 -8.89 8.84
CA TYR A 310 -14.76 -7.45 9.08
C TYR A 310 -15.81 -6.67 8.29
N TYR A 311 -16.01 -6.97 6.98
CA TYR A 311 -16.98 -6.25 6.15
C TYR A 311 -18.44 -6.50 6.57
N LYS A 312 -18.76 -7.67 7.15
CA LYS A 312 -20.09 -7.96 7.70
C LYS A 312 -20.43 -7.13 8.95
N GLN A 313 -19.43 -6.55 9.61
CA GLN A 313 -19.62 -5.70 10.82
C GLN A 313 -19.77 -4.21 10.48
N LEU A 314 -19.48 -3.80 9.27
CA LEU A 314 -19.61 -2.44 8.77
C LEU A 314 -21.02 -2.13 8.25
#